data_6cbaf439bbcfd37cfd8079c957dfac75
#
_entry.id   6cbaf439bbcfd37cfd8079c957dfac75
#
_cell.length_a   1.000
_cell.length_b   1.000
_cell.length_c   1.000
_cell.angle_alpha   90.00
_cell.angle_beta   90.00
_cell.angle_gamma   90.00
#
_symmetry.space_group_name_H-M   'P 1'
#
loop_
_entity.id
_entity.type
_entity.pdbx_description
1 polymer ?
#
loop_
_entity_poly.entity_id
_entity_poly.type
_entity_poly.pdbx_seq_one_letter_code
_entity_poly.pdbx_strand_id
1 'polypeptide(L)'
;MRRSDRNFTKIPDGKLGIIALEGCKELGKTIDNYIIQWRSETYKDFKDSVACDGYLRDTYLLDASCPRFGSGEAKGIIRESVRDMDLYIIVDVLNYSVTYSLSGRVNHMSPDDHYAYLKRIILSLIHI
;
A
#
# COMPACT_ATOMS: atom_id res chain seq x y z
N MET A 1 -3.83 15.05 -32.32
CA MET A 1 -4.86 14.81 -31.28
C MET A 1 -4.68 15.86 -30.18
N ARG A 2 -5.51 16.89 -30.16
CA ARG A 2 -5.44 17.96 -29.14
C ARG A 2 -5.75 17.31 -27.79
N ARG A 3 -4.79 17.35 -26.86
CA ARG A 3 -5.07 17.17 -25.44
C ARG A 3 -5.94 18.36 -25.02
N SER A 4 -7.25 18.20 -25.17
CA SER A 4 -8.20 19.20 -24.71
C SER A 4 -8.05 19.36 -23.20
N ASP A 5 -7.97 20.62 -22.82
CA ASP A 5 -8.17 21.20 -21.51
C ASP A 5 -8.89 20.28 -20.53
N ARG A 6 -8.14 19.47 -19.81
CA ARG A 6 -8.66 18.91 -18.58
C ARG A 6 -8.66 20.04 -17.58
N ASN A 7 -9.78 20.76 -17.54
CA ASN A 7 -10.06 21.68 -16.47
C ASN A 7 -9.91 20.93 -15.14
N PHE A 8 -8.81 21.15 -14.46
CA PHE A 8 -8.62 20.72 -13.09
C PHE A 8 -9.55 21.51 -12.17
N THR A 9 -10.84 21.25 -12.29
CA THR A 9 -11.86 21.80 -11.39
C THR A 9 -12.04 20.93 -10.14
N LYS A 10 -11.36 19.77 -10.07
CA LYS A 10 -11.39 18.91 -8.88
C LYS A 10 -10.05 18.97 -8.17
N ILE A 11 -10.07 19.49 -6.97
CA ILE A 11 -9.04 19.30 -5.96
C ILE A 11 -8.94 17.77 -5.70
N PRO A 12 -7.74 17.18 -5.69
CA PRO A 12 -7.59 15.76 -5.35
C PRO A 12 -8.22 15.45 -4.00
N ASP A 13 -9.10 14.43 -3.95
CA ASP A 13 -9.91 14.09 -2.78
C ASP A 13 -9.11 13.33 -1.70
N GLY A 14 -7.82 13.50 -1.61
CA GLY A 14 -7.04 12.88 -0.55
C GLY A 14 -5.66 12.37 -1.00
N LYS A 15 -4.91 11.96 -0.01
CA LYS A 15 -3.59 11.35 -0.19
C LYS A 15 -3.74 9.89 -0.53
N LEU A 16 -2.96 9.40 -1.49
CA LEU A 16 -2.95 7.99 -1.84
C LEU A 16 -1.95 7.23 -0.96
N GLY A 17 -2.36 6.08 -0.44
CA GLY A 17 -1.49 5.12 0.23
C GLY A 17 -1.67 3.72 -0.36
N ILE A 18 -0.57 2.98 -0.49
CA ILE A 18 -0.57 1.61 -1.00
C ILE A 18 0.13 0.72 0.03
N ILE A 19 -0.54 -0.33 0.45
CA ILE A 19 0.02 -1.37 1.31
C ILE A 19 0.13 -2.64 0.47
N ALA A 20 1.34 -3.11 0.23
CA ALA A 20 1.59 -4.39 -0.43
C ALA A 20 1.94 -5.45 0.61
N LEU A 21 1.12 -6.48 0.74
CA LEU A 21 1.35 -7.59 1.65
C LEU A 21 2.43 -8.53 1.12
N GLU A 22 2.83 -9.51 1.93
CA GLU A 22 3.83 -10.49 1.53
C GLU A 22 3.41 -11.22 0.25
N GLY A 23 4.35 -11.39 -0.65
CA GLY A 23 4.10 -11.94 -1.99
C GLY A 23 3.70 -10.89 -3.04
N CYS A 24 3.31 -9.68 -2.63
CA CYS A 24 2.94 -8.58 -3.53
C CYS A 24 3.93 -7.40 -3.50
N LYS A 25 5.07 -7.53 -2.83
CA LYS A 25 6.03 -6.43 -2.67
C LYS A 25 6.57 -5.93 -4.00
N GLU A 26 6.94 -6.82 -4.91
CA GLU A 26 7.45 -6.45 -6.24
C GLU A 26 6.37 -5.80 -7.11
N LEU A 27 5.15 -6.35 -7.09
CA LEU A 27 4.02 -5.75 -7.78
C LEU A 27 3.71 -4.35 -7.23
N GLY A 28 3.74 -4.21 -5.90
CA GLY A 28 3.55 -2.92 -5.23
C GLY A 28 4.57 -1.88 -5.67
N LYS A 29 5.84 -2.23 -5.77
CA LYS A 29 6.90 -1.34 -6.28
C LYS A 29 6.67 -0.94 -7.73
N THR A 30 6.26 -1.87 -8.57
CA THR A 30 5.98 -1.60 -9.99
C THR A 30 4.81 -0.61 -10.12
N ILE A 31 3.74 -0.82 -9.37
CA ILE A 31 2.58 0.07 -9.35
C ILE A 31 2.97 1.45 -8.82
N ASP A 32 3.73 1.50 -7.74
CA ASP A 32 4.20 2.75 -7.12
C ASP A 32 5.01 3.58 -8.10
N ASN A 33 6.00 2.99 -8.76
CA ASN A 33 6.83 3.66 -9.76
C ASN A 33 5.99 4.21 -10.92
N TYR A 34 4.99 3.46 -11.36
CA TYR A 34 4.10 3.90 -12.42
C TYR A 34 3.26 5.12 -12.03
N ILE A 35 2.72 5.10 -10.80
CA ILE A 35 1.92 6.21 -10.27
C ILE A 35 2.78 7.44 -10.04
N ILE A 36 3.99 7.28 -9.49
CA ILE A 36 4.94 8.38 -9.30
C ILE A 36 5.22 9.08 -10.63
N GLN A 37 5.57 8.31 -11.65
CA GLN A 37 5.85 8.85 -12.98
C GLN A 37 4.63 9.55 -13.56
N TRP A 38 3.48 8.89 -13.54
CA TRP A 38 2.25 9.44 -14.11
C TRP A 38 1.82 10.74 -13.41
N ARG A 39 1.85 10.77 -12.10
CA ARG A 39 1.47 11.96 -11.33
C ARG A 39 2.46 13.09 -11.50
N SER A 40 3.75 12.82 -11.49
CA SER A 40 4.78 13.84 -11.69
C SER A 40 4.68 14.50 -13.07
N GLU A 41 4.37 13.75 -14.11
CA GLU A 41 4.17 14.27 -15.47
C GLU A 41 2.86 15.07 -15.60
N THR A 42 1.79 14.58 -14.97
CA THR A 42 0.46 15.18 -15.09
C THR A 42 0.31 16.46 -14.27
N TYR A 43 0.94 16.52 -13.10
CA TYR A 43 0.76 17.61 -12.13
C TYR A 43 2.00 18.45 -11.89
N LYS A 44 3.02 18.36 -12.75
CA LYS A 44 4.28 19.10 -12.54
C LYS A 44 4.10 20.61 -12.41
N ASP A 45 3.09 21.18 -13.08
CA ASP A 45 2.80 22.61 -13.04
C ASP A 45 2.08 23.04 -11.74
N PHE A 46 1.63 22.07 -10.94
CA PHE A 46 0.92 22.29 -9.68
C PHE A 46 1.73 21.81 -8.46
N LYS A 47 3.01 21.48 -8.65
CA LYS A 47 3.86 20.92 -7.61
C LYS A 47 3.90 21.75 -6.33
N ASP A 48 3.90 23.05 -6.46
CA ASP A 48 3.97 24.00 -5.34
C ASP A 48 2.58 24.51 -4.89
N SER A 49 1.51 23.95 -5.44
CA SER A 49 0.15 24.31 -5.05
C SER A 49 -0.22 23.70 -3.72
N VAL A 50 -0.75 24.51 -2.80
CA VAL A 50 -1.29 24.05 -1.51
C VAL A 50 -2.42 23.03 -1.70
N ALA A 51 -3.22 23.16 -2.77
CA ALA A 51 -4.30 22.21 -3.10
C ALA A 51 -3.78 20.81 -3.44
N CYS A 52 -2.51 20.68 -3.85
CA CYS A 52 -1.87 19.41 -4.17
C CYS A 52 -0.92 18.95 -3.08
N ASP A 53 -0.94 19.56 -1.90
CA ASP A 53 -0.09 19.16 -0.80
C ASP A 53 -0.31 17.68 -0.42
N GLY A 54 0.78 16.94 -0.37
CA GLY A 54 0.77 15.50 -0.11
C GLY A 54 0.21 14.63 -1.25
N TYR A 55 -0.19 15.22 -2.38
CA TYR A 55 -0.63 14.47 -3.56
C TYR A 55 0.55 13.96 -4.38
N LEU A 56 1.61 14.75 -4.51
CA LEU A 56 2.88 14.35 -5.13
C LEU A 56 3.83 13.89 -4.01
N ARG A 57 4.21 12.63 -4.06
CA ARG A 57 5.10 11.99 -3.08
C ARG A 57 6.21 11.24 -3.80
N ASP A 58 7.31 11.01 -3.10
CA ASP A 58 8.43 10.19 -3.59
C ASP A 58 8.05 8.70 -3.67
N THR A 59 7.14 8.27 -2.81
CA THR A 59 6.54 6.94 -2.81
C THR A 59 5.15 6.97 -2.21
N TYR A 60 4.27 6.15 -2.73
CA TYR A 60 2.92 5.91 -2.19
C TYR A 60 2.85 4.62 -1.37
N LEU A 61 3.92 3.83 -1.38
CA LEU A 61 4.02 2.64 -0.54
C LEU A 61 4.15 3.02 0.93
N LEU A 62 3.30 2.41 1.76
CA LEU A 62 3.34 2.56 3.20
C LEU A 62 4.13 1.41 3.82
N ASP A 63 4.87 1.72 4.89
CA ASP A 63 5.60 0.71 5.65
C ASP A 63 4.64 -0.06 6.55
N ALA A 64 4.27 -1.25 6.11
CA ALA A 64 3.41 -2.17 6.84
C ALA A 64 4.01 -3.57 6.87
N SER A 65 3.80 -4.28 7.95
CA SER A 65 4.29 -5.64 8.12
C SER A 65 3.36 -6.47 9.00
N CYS A 66 3.48 -7.80 8.89
CA CYS A 66 2.75 -8.75 9.71
C CYS A 66 3.73 -9.73 10.36
N PRO A 67 4.48 -9.30 11.39
CA PRO A 67 5.35 -10.22 12.11
C PRO A 67 4.54 -11.32 12.78
N ARG A 68 5.10 -12.52 12.78
CA ARG A 68 4.49 -13.69 13.42
C ARG A 68 5.21 -13.99 14.73
N PHE A 69 4.43 -14.23 15.77
CA PHE A 69 4.95 -14.61 17.08
C PHE A 69 5.20 -16.12 17.18
N GLY A 70 5.92 -16.55 18.22
CA GLY A 70 6.17 -17.95 18.47
C GLY A 70 4.91 -18.80 18.70
N SER A 71 3.79 -18.18 19.07
CA SER A 71 2.48 -18.81 19.15
C SER A 71 1.84 -19.13 17.79
N GLY A 72 2.42 -18.63 16.69
CA GLY A 72 1.86 -18.73 15.35
C GLY A 72 0.94 -17.57 14.96
N GLU A 73 0.55 -16.74 15.92
CA GLU A 73 -0.26 -15.53 15.67
C GLU A 73 0.57 -14.45 14.99
N ALA A 74 -0.05 -13.68 14.11
CA ALA A 74 0.56 -12.52 13.48
C ALA A 74 -0.07 -11.22 13.99
N LYS A 75 0.69 -10.13 13.91
CA LYS A 75 0.23 -8.78 14.24
C LYS A 75 0.40 -7.88 13.03
N GLY A 76 -0.65 -7.14 12.65
CA GLY A 76 -0.54 -6.07 11.66
C GLY A 76 0.12 -4.83 12.28
N ILE A 77 1.17 -4.34 11.65
CA ILE A 77 1.87 -3.12 12.06
C ILE A 77 1.93 -2.18 10.87
N ILE A 78 1.49 -0.94 11.08
CA ILE A 78 1.62 0.17 10.14
C ILE A 78 2.41 1.25 10.83
N ARG A 79 3.52 1.69 10.21
CA ARG A 79 4.50 2.57 10.86
C ARG A 79 4.32 4.04 10.57
N GLU A 80 3.29 4.40 9.83
CA GLU A 80 2.97 5.81 9.54
C GLU A 80 1.47 6.06 9.65
N SER A 81 1.10 7.32 9.84
CA SER A 81 -0.31 7.69 9.92
C SER A 81 -0.98 7.55 8.55
N VAL A 82 -2.16 6.95 8.55
CA VAL A 82 -2.99 6.73 7.36
C VAL A 82 -4.25 7.58 7.35
N ARG A 83 -4.35 8.52 8.27
CA ARG A 83 -5.50 9.43 8.35
C ARG A 83 -5.61 10.25 7.08
N ASP A 84 -6.83 10.42 6.62
CA ASP A 84 -7.17 11.18 5.41
C ASP A 84 -6.50 10.65 4.14
N MET A 85 -6.18 9.34 4.11
CA MET A 85 -5.65 8.65 2.95
C MET A 85 -6.68 7.74 2.31
N ASP A 86 -6.69 7.73 0.98
CA ASP A 86 -7.30 6.65 0.20
C ASP A 86 -6.31 5.49 0.14
N LEU A 87 -6.67 4.37 0.78
CA LEU A 87 -5.78 3.22 0.93
C LEU A 87 -6.16 2.09 -0.03
N TYR A 88 -5.13 1.58 -0.70
CA TYR A 88 -5.23 0.36 -1.51
C TYR A 88 -4.34 -0.71 -0.90
N ILE A 89 -4.92 -1.87 -0.61
CA ILE A 89 -4.20 -3.01 -0.06
C ILE A 89 -4.09 -4.06 -1.16
N ILE A 90 -2.86 -4.44 -1.51
CA ILE A 90 -2.58 -5.46 -2.52
C ILE A 90 -2.26 -6.76 -1.80
N VAL A 91 -3.03 -7.78 -2.09
CA VAL A 91 -2.87 -9.13 -1.54
C VAL A 91 -3.04 -10.19 -2.63
N ASP A 92 -2.17 -11.19 -2.63
CA ASP A 92 -2.30 -12.40 -3.45
C ASP A 92 -2.52 -13.60 -2.52
N VAL A 93 -3.78 -13.97 -2.35
CA VAL A 93 -4.17 -15.04 -1.43
C VAL A 93 -3.78 -16.44 -1.90
N LEU A 94 -3.47 -16.59 -3.18
CA LEU A 94 -3.09 -17.87 -3.77
C LEU A 94 -1.56 -18.06 -3.84
N ASN A 95 -0.78 -17.09 -3.39
CA ASN A 95 0.67 -17.15 -3.46
C ASN A 95 1.23 -18.16 -2.45
N TYR A 96 1.59 -19.34 -2.96
CA TYR A 96 2.17 -20.42 -2.18
C TYR A 96 3.68 -20.28 -1.97
N SER A 97 4.34 -19.37 -2.67
CA SER A 97 5.80 -19.18 -2.57
C SER A 97 6.25 -18.48 -1.30
N VAL A 98 5.36 -17.74 -0.65
CA VAL A 98 5.66 -17.05 0.60
C VAL A 98 5.73 -18.06 1.74
N THR A 99 6.79 -17.96 2.52
CA THR A 99 7.04 -18.86 3.65
C THR A 99 7.19 -18.07 4.95
N TYR A 100 6.95 -18.76 6.05
CA TYR A 100 7.25 -18.26 7.40
C TYR A 100 7.90 -19.37 8.22
N SER A 101 8.70 -18.97 9.20
CA SER A 101 9.34 -19.91 10.12
C SER A 101 8.58 -19.92 11.44
N LEU A 102 8.28 -21.12 11.93
CA LEU A 102 7.66 -21.34 13.24
C LEU A 102 8.33 -22.54 13.91
N SER A 103 8.87 -22.33 15.11
CA SER A 103 9.55 -23.38 15.88
C SER A 103 10.64 -24.11 15.09
N GLY A 104 11.41 -23.38 14.29
CA GLY A 104 12.49 -23.92 13.48
C GLY A 104 12.04 -24.65 12.20
N ARG A 105 10.75 -24.66 11.90
CA ARG A 105 10.19 -25.23 10.66
C ARG A 105 9.76 -24.14 9.71
N VAL A 106 10.05 -24.35 8.43
CA VAL A 106 9.59 -23.46 7.35
C VAL A 106 8.26 -23.98 6.83
N ASN A 107 7.26 -23.11 6.82
CA ASN A 107 5.92 -23.41 6.34
C ASN A 107 5.55 -22.47 5.20
N HIS A 108 4.84 -22.98 4.20
CA HIS A 108 4.26 -22.14 3.16
C HIS A 108 2.97 -21.50 3.67
N MET A 109 2.76 -20.25 3.28
CA MET A 109 1.51 -19.57 3.59
C MET A 109 0.35 -20.16 2.78
N SER A 110 -0.70 -20.55 3.50
CA SER A 110 -1.97 -20.95 2.90
C SER A 110 -2.81 -19.72 2.50
N PRO A 111 -3.87 -19.89 1.69
CA PRO A 111 -4.85 -18.83 1.46
C PRO A 111 -5.40 -18.22 2.76
N ASP A 112 -5.65 -19.04 3.77
CA ASP A 112 -6.10 -18.58 5.09
C ASP A 112 -5.06 -17.71 5.79
N ASP A 113 -3.77 -18.02 5.66
CA ASP A 113 -2.70 -17.18 6.21
C ASP A 113 -2.67 -15.79 5.54
N HIS A 114 -2.80 -15.73 4.23
CA HIS A 114 -2.88 -14.46 3.50
C HIS A 114 -4.12 -13.65 3.90
N TYR A 115 -5.28 -14.29 4.02
CA TYR A 115 -6.49 -13.63 4.52
C TYR A 115 -6.34 -13.16 5.96
N ALA A 116 -5.68 -13.94 6.81
CA ALA A 116 -5.41 -13.55 8.19
C ALA A 116 -4.53 -12.29 8.26
N TYR A 117 -3.53 -12.17 7.40
CA TYR A 117 -2.69 -10.98 7.31
C TYR A 117 -3.49 -9.76 6.85
N LEU A 118 -4.32 -9.92 5.82
CA LEU A 118 -5.21 -8.87 5.35
C LEU A 118 -6.14 -8.37 6.46
N LYS A 119 -6.80 -9.27 7.19
CA LYS A 119 -7.66 -8.90 8.32
C LYS A 119 -6.91 -8.13 9.40
N ARG A 120 -5.69 -8.54 9.73
CA ARG A 120 -4.87 -7.89 10.75
C ARG A 120 -4.45 -6.48 10.34
N ILE A 121 -4.12 -6.29 9.09
CA ILE A 121 -3.81 -4.94 8.56
C ILE A 121 -5.07 -4.06 8.62
N ILE A 122 -6.21 -4.55 8.18
CA ILE A 122 -7.48 -3.80 8.23
C ILE A 122 -7.82 -3.40 9.68
N LEU A 123 -7.71 -4.33 10.62
CA LEU A 123 -7.95 -4.05 12.04
C LEU A 123 -6.95 -3.03 12.61
N SER A 124 -5.68 -3.09 12.18
CA SER A 124 -4.68 -2.11 12.57
C SER A 124 -5.02 -0.71 12.07
N LEU A 125 -5.58 -0.58 10.87
CA LEU A 125 -6.01 0.70 10.30
C LEU A 125 -7.14 1.36 11.11
N ILE A 126 -8.02 0.58 11.70
CA ILE A 126 -9.16 1.10 12.50
C ILE A 126 -8.67 1.76 13.80
N HIS A 127 -7.54 1.34 14.32
CA HIS A 127 -7.02 1.79 15.62
C HIS A 127 -5.95 2.90 15.53
N ILE A 128 -5.66 3.38 14.34
CA ILE A 128 -4.65 4.43 14.13
C ILE A 128 -5.27 5.83 14.11
#